data_5e8b396870fc7c7dbc82b1efbaa08ff2
#
_entry.id   5e8b396870fc7c7dbc82b1efbaa08ff2
#
_cell.length_a   1.000
_cell.length_b   1.000
_cell.length_c   1.000
_cell.angle_alpha   90.00
_cell.angle_beta   90.00
_cell.angle_gamma   90.00
#
_symmetry.space_group_name_H-M   'P 1'
#
loop_
_entity.id
_entity.type
_entity.pdbx_description
1 polymer ?
#
loop_
_entity_poly.entity_id
_entity_poly.type
_entity_poly.pdbx_seq_one_letter_code
_entity_poly.pdbx_strand_id
1 'polypeptide(L)'
;MKKFLIAVITAFSFIFSGAANADYPNGPVQFLIPWPPGDFEDILTRMIADEWKNETGMPASVVNRPGGGDGPFPGALEVLDAPADGSVIGSFVIGVPLVGPLIDIGIEEDSFEPSGIFLTYPFVLASSGDTPYKNLAELASYAKNNDVVLGHFGAGIVPTKATFAAAKKLGFEFADESA
;
A
#
# COMPACT_ATOMS: atom_id res chain seq x y z
N MET A 1 -16.64 -31.76 -48.81
CA MET A 1 -15.76 -32.22 -47.73
C MET A 1 -15.05 -31.06 -47.02
N LYS A 2 -14.32 -30.16 -47.67
CA LYS A 2 -13.61 -29.02 -46.98
C LYS A 2 -14.54 -28.10 -46.17
N LYS A 3 -15.74 -27.77 -46.68
CA LYS A 3 -16.71 -26.89 -45.95
C LYS A 3 -17.31 -27.56 -44.72
N PHE A 4 -17.47 -28.88 -44.73
CA PHE A 4 -17.96 -29.65 -43.58
C PHE A 4 -16.90 -29.76 -42.49
N LEU A 5 -15.64 -29.94 -42.88
CA LEU A 5 -14.51 -29.97 -41.93
C LEU A 5 -14.33 -28.64 -41.21
N ILE A 6 -14.47 -27.50 -41.90
CA ILE A 6 -14.38 -26.15 -41.31
C ILE A 6 -15.52 -25.92 -40.32
N ALA A 7 -16.74 -26.34 -40.63
CA ALA A 7 -17.88 -26.21 -39.72
C ALA A 7 -17.72 -27.03 -38.44
N VAL A 8 -17.14 -28.25 -38.55
CA VAL A 8 -16.86 -29.09 -37.37
C VAL A 8 -15.77 -28.50 -36.48
N ILE A 9 -14.69 -27.92 -37.06
CA ILE A 9 -13.63 -27.25 -36.30
C ILE A 9 -14.16 -25.99 -35.59
N THR A 10 -15.01 -25.20 -36.26
CA THR A 10 -15.61 -24.00 -35.65
C THR A 10 -16.60 -24.38 -34.53
N ALA A 11 -17.37 -25.42 -34.66
CA ALA A 11 -18.26 -25.90 -33.61
C ALA A 11 -17.50 -26.46 -32.39
N PHE A 12 -16.35 -27.11 -32.61
CA PHE A 12 -15.51 -27.63 -31.53
C PHE A 12 -14.82 -26.53 -30.75
N SER A 13 -14.51 -25.38 -31.38
CA SER A 13 -13.93 -24.21 -30.71
C SER A 13 -14.89 -23.50 -29.74
N PHE A 14 -16.20 -23.60 -29.96
CA PHE A 14 -17.22 -23.05 -29.07
C PHE A 14 -17.49 -23.88 -27.80
N ILE A 15 -17.14 -25.17 -27.82
CA ILE A 15 -17.38 -26.06 -26.66
C ILE A 15 -16.32 -25.89 -25.58
N PHE A 16 -15.15 -25.33 -25.91
CA PHE A 16 -14.08 -25.05 -24.94
C PHE A 16 -14.13 -23.64 -24.30
N SER A 17 -15.12 -22.82 -24.68
CA SER A 17 -15.40 -21.58 -23.97
C SER A 17 -16.29 -21.84 -22.73
N GLY A 18 -16.01 -22.90 -21.98
CA GLY A 18 -16.47 -23.02 -20.60
C GLY A 18 -15.85 -21.87 -19.84
N ALA A 19 -16.68 -20.90 -19.43
CA ALA A 19 -16.25 -19.91 -18.44
C ALA A 19 -15.63 -20.71 -17.29
N ALA A 20 -14.33 -20.58 -17.09
CA ALA A 20 -13.71 -20.97 -15.85
C ALA A 20 -14.31 -20.03 -14.79
N ASN A 21 -15.47 -20.39 -14.22
CA ASN A 21 -15.88 -19.92 -12.93
C ASN A 21 -14.89 -20.57 -11.95
N ALA A 22 -13.72 -19.99 -11.83
CA ALA A 22 -12.90 -20.25 -10.68
C ALA A 22 -13.69 -19.69 -9.50
N ASP A 23 -14.25 -20.58 -8.67
CA ASP A 23 -14.86 -20.18 -7.40
C ASP A 23 -13.74 -19.55 -6.55
N TYR A 24 -13.70 -18.21 -6.52
CA TYR A 24 -12.77 -17.47 -5.67
C TYR A 24 -13.53 -17.06 -4.41
N PRO A 25 -12.93 -17.22 -3.22
CA PRO A 25 -11.62 -17.82 -2.96
C PRO A 25 -11.65 -19.37 -3.05
N ASN A 26 -10.63 -19.96 -3.68
CA ASN A 26 -10.49 -21.42 -3.82
C ASN A 26 -9.57 -22.04 -2.75
N GLY A 27 -9.10 -21.24 -1.79
CA GLY A 27 -8.21 -21.65 -0.71
C GLY A 27 -7.96 -20.53 0.32
N PRO A 28 -7.07 -20.77 1.28
CA PRO A 28 -6.69 -19.76 2.27
C PRO A 28 -6.11 -18.50 1.60
N VAL A 29 -6.43 -17.34 2.17
CA VAL A 29 -5.92 -16.04 1.71
C VAL A 29 -4.98 -15.45 2.76
N GLN A 30 -3.89 -14.85 2.31
CA GLN A 30 -2.96 -14.10 3.14
C GLN A 30 -3.08 -12.62 2.87
N PHE A 31 -3.41 -11.82 3.90
CA PHE A 31 -3.28 -10.38 3.87
C PHE A 31 -1.88 -9.99 4.33
N LEU A 32 -1.11 -9.35 3.46
CA LEU A 32 0.23 -8.87 3.75
C LEU A 32 0.19 -7.38 4.02
N ILE A 33 0.76 -6.99 5.18
CA ILE A 33 0.79 -5.59 5.66
C ILE A 33 2.24 -5.17 5.81
N PRO A 34 2.70 -4.09 5.15
CA PRO A 34 4.08 -3.61 5.25
C PRO A 34 4.34 -2.74 6.49
N TRP A 35 3.58 -2.92 7.56
CA TRP A 35 3.66 -2.16 8.79
C TRP A 35 3.80 -3.09 10.01
N PRO A 36 4.32 -2.59 11.15
CA PRO A 36 4.44 -3.36 12.37
C PRO A 36 3.12 -3.89 12.91
N PRO A 37 3.12 -5.03 13.61
CA PRO A 37 1.95 -5.50 14.35
C PRO A 37 1.46 -4.45 15.37
N GLY A 38 0.13 -4.29 15.45
CA GLY A 38 -0.50 -3.33 16.35
C GLY A 38 -0.65 -1.93 15.78
N ASP A 39 -0.15 -1.68 14.61
CA ASP A 39 -0.39 -0.46 13.85
C ASP A 39 -1.84 -0.37 13.36
N PHE A 40 -2.27 0.81 12.93
CA PHE A 40 -3.66 1.04 12.55
C PHE A 40 -4.10 0.16 11.38
N GLU A 41 -3.27 0.04 10.35
CA GLU A 41 -3.50 -0.85 9.21
C GLU A 41 -3.54 -2.33 9.61
N ASP A 42 -2.70 -2.74 10.58
CA ASP A 42 -2.72 -4.11 11.09
C ASP A 42 -4.05 -4.45 11.76
N ILE A 43 -4.51 -3.57 12.65
CA ILE A 43 -5.80 -3.76 13.36
C ILE A 43 -6.94 -3.86 12.36
N LEU A 44 -7.03 -2.94 11.41
CA LEU A 44 -8.09 -2.92 10.40
C LEU A 44 -8.03 -4.14 9.48
N THR A 45 -6.85 -4.51 9.03
CA THR A 45 -6.71 -5.67 8.13
C THR A 45 -7.05 -6.97 8.85
N ARG A 46 -6.79 -7.10 10.17
CA ARG A 46 -7.26 -8.25 10.96
C ARG A 46 -8.79 -8.30 11.03
N MET A 47 -9.46 -7.16 11.19
CA MET A 47 -10.93 -7.11 11.14
C MET A 47 -11.46 -7.54 9.76
N ILE A 48 -10.81 -7.12 8.68
CA ILE A 48 -11.15 -7.56 7.32
C ILE A 48 -10.94 -9.07 7.15
N ALA A 49 -9.81 -9.60 7.65
CA ALA A 49 -9.51 -11.03 7.58
C ALA A 49 -10.51 -11.89 8.36
N ASP A 50 -10.97 -11.40 9.51
CA ASP A 50 -12.01 -12.06 10.31
C ASP A 50 -13.34 -12.07 9.56
N GLU A 51 -13.74 -10.94 8.96
CA GLU A 51 -14.96 -10.84 8.18
C GLU A 51 -14.90 -11.66 6.89
N TRP A 52 -13.75 -11.66 6.22
CA TRP A 52 -13.49 -12.55 5.09
C TRP A 52 -13.80 -14.01 5.41
N LYS A 53 -13.31 -14.49 6.56
CA LYS A 53 -13.56 -15.85 7.02
C LYS A 53 -15.04 -16.09 7.31
N ASN A 54 -15.74 -15.10 7.88
CA ASN A 54 -17.17 -15.20 8.17
C ASN A 54 -18.00 -15.31 6.89
N GLU A 55 -17.70 -14.48 5.90
CA GLU A 55 -18.46 -14.40 4.65
C GLU A 55 -18.15 -15.54 3.69
N THR A 56 -16.88 -15.93 3.57
CA THR A 56 -16.44 -16.92 2.59
C THR A 56 -16.28 -18.33 3.15
N GLY A 57 -16.17 -18.48 4.47
CA GLY A 57 -15.80 -19.74 5.12
C GLY A 57 -14.33 -20.14 4.91
N MET A 58 -13.55 -19.38 4.13
CA MET A 58 -12.15 -19.66 3.85
C MET A 58 -11.22 -19.04 4.88
N PRO A 59 -10.17 -19.75 5.33
CA PRO A 59 -9.20 -19.20 6.26
C PRO A 59 -8.51 -17.96 5.68
N ALA A 60 -8.36 -16.93 6.52
CA ALA A 60 -7.56 -15.76 6.20
C ALA A 60 -6.49 -15.58 7.27
N SER A 61 -5.29 -15.20 6.86
CA SER A 61 -4.16 -14.90 7.75
C SER A 61 -3.65 -13.48 7.49
N VAL A 62 -3.09 -12.85 8.53
CA VAL A 62 -2.49 -11.52 8.42
C VAL A 62 -1.00 -11.64 8.73
N VAL A 63 -0.16 -11.16 7.82
CA VAL A 63 1.29 -11.23 7.89
C VAL A 63 1.89 -9.84 7.79
N ASN A 64 2.68 -9.46 8.78
CA ASN A 64 3.36 -8.17 8.81
C ASN A 64 4.76 -8.28 8.20
N ARG A 65 5.12 -7.33 7.32
CA ARG A 65 6.43 -7.22 6.67
C ARG A 65 6.92 -5.78 6.71
N PRO A 66 7.22 -5.25 7.90
CA PRO A 66 7.71 -3.89 8.04
C PRO A 66 9.08 -3.73 7.39
N GLY A 67 9.29 -2.64 6.66
CA GLY A 67 10.53 -2.35 5.93
C GLY A 67 11.51 -1.45 6.66
N GLY A 68 11.24 -1.04 7.90
CA GLY A 68 12.08 -0.10 8.63
C GLY A 68 12.25 1.24 7.89
N GLY A 69 13.47 1.72 7.75
CA GLY A 69 13.77 2.99 7.07
C GLY A 69 13.35 3.05 5.60
N ASP A 70 13.19 1.91 4.94
CA ASP A 70 12.70 1.83 3.56
C ASP A 70 11.15 1.90 3.46
N GLY A 71 10.48 2.07 4.59
CA GLY A 71 9.02 2.19 4.65
C GLY A 71 8.30 0.92 4.19
N PRO A 72 7.21 1.03 3.41
CA PRO A 72 6.36 -0.10 3.04
C PRO A 72 6.87 -0.94 1.86
N PHE A 73 7.93 -0.53 1.19
CA PHE A 73 8.30 -1.10 -0.11
C PHE A 73 8.78 -2.55 -0.06
N PRO A 74 9.57 -3.02 0.92
CA PRO A 74 9.93 -4.44 0.99
C PRO A 74 8.73 -5.38 1.08
N GLY A 75 7.73 -5.04 1.89
CA GLY A 75 6.49 -5.80 1.96
C GLY A 75 5.66 -5.71 0.68
N ALA A 76 5.67 -4.56 0.01
CA ALA A 76 4.97 -4.39 -1.27
C ALA A 76 5.60 -5.25 -2.38
N LEU A 77 6.93 -5.35 -2.43
CA LEU A 77 7.63 -6.22 -3.37
C LEU A 77 7.35 -7.70 -3.11
N GLU A 78 7.19 -8.12 -1.85
CA GLU A 78 6.78 -9.49 -1.52
C GLU A 78 5.37 -9.82 -2.07
N VAL A 79 4.45 -8.85 -2.08
CA VAL A 79 3.13 -9.03 -2.74
C VAL A 79 3.27 -9.12 -4.25
N LEU A 80 4.14 -8.30 -4.84
CA LEU A 80 4.38 -8.32 -6.29
C LEU A 80 4.99 -9.64 -6.77
N ASP A 81 5.84 -10.26 -5.97
CA ASP A 81 6.46 -11.56 -6.24
C ASP A 81 5.51 -12.75 -6.00
N ALA A 82 4.36 -12.53 -5.37
CA ALA A 82 3.39 -13.57 -5.09
C ALA A 82 2.59 -13.97 -6.35
N PRO A 83 1.98 -15.17 -6.39
CA PRO A 83 1.08 -15.55 -7.48
C PRO A 83 -0.08 -14.56 -7.64
N ALA A 84 -0.37 -14.17 -8.89
CA ALA A 84 -1.49 -13.28 -9.22
C ALA A 84 -2.84 -14.04 -9.28
N ASP A 85 -3.11 -14.88 -8.29
CA ASP A 85 -4.31 -15.72 -8.18
C ASP A 85 -5.25 -15.29 -7.03
N GLY A 86 -4.92 -14.20 -6.36
CA GLY A 86 -5.67 -13.67 -5.22
C GLY A 86 -5.40 -14.39 -3.90
N SER A 87 -4.46 -15.32 -3.83
CA SER A 87 -4.07 -15.98 -2.56
C SER A 87 -3.30 -15.04 -1.63
N VAL A 88 -2.67 -14.00 -2.17
CA VAL A 88 -1.99 -12.94 -1.41
C VAL A 88 -2.58 -11.58 -1.77
N ILE A 89 -3.03 -10.85 -0.76
CA ILE A 89 -3.61 -9.52 -0.91
C ILE A 89 -2.79 -8.53 -0.08
N GLY A 90 -2.26 -7.49 -0.73
CA GLY A 90 -1.56 -6.41 -0.04
C GLY A 90 -2.51 -5.40 0.57
N SER A 91 -2.32 -5.06 1.84
CA SER A 91 -3.00 -3.93 2.50
C SER A 91 -2.03 -2.75 2.56
N PHE A 92 -2.22 -1.77 1.69
CA PHE A 92 -1.27 -0.69 1.46
C PHE A 92 -1.89 0.69 1.66
N VAL A 93 -1.07 1.64 2.08
CA VAL A 93 -1.38 3.05 1.89
C VAL A 93 -1.22 3.41 0.42
N ILE A 94 -2.05 4.32 -0.08
CA ILE A 94 -2.06 4.76 -1.49
C ILE A 94 -0.67 5.23 -1.98
N GLY A 95 0.22 5.61 -1.09
CA GLY A 95 1.59 5.99 -1.41
C GLY A 95 2.42 4.86 -2.05
N VAL A 96 2.11 3.59 -1.78
CA VAL A 96 2.85 2.46 -2.36
C VAL A 96 2.70 2.41 -3.88
N PRO A 97 1.49 2.28 -4.45
CA PRO A 97 1.33 2.26 -5.90
C PRO A 97 1.63 3.59 -6.59
N LEU A 98 1.57 4.73 -5.88
CA LEU A 98 1.85 6.03 -6.48
C LEU A 98 3.34 6.42 -6.46
N VAL A 99 4.09 6.02 -5.44
CA VAL A 99 5.49 6.42 -5.29
C VAL A 99 6.44 5.33 -5.78
N GLY A 100 6.08 4.05 -5.65
CA GLY A 100 6.89 2.94 -6.11
C GLY A 100 7.41 3.11 -7.54
N PRO A 101 6.56 3.43 -8.53
CA PRO A 101 6.99 3.67 -9.91
C PRO A 101 7.95 4.85 -10.09
N LEU A 102 8.00 5.78 -9.14
CA LEU A 102 8.83 6.99 -9.23
C LEU A 102 10.23 6.81 -8.66
N ILE A 103 10.51 5.70 -7.98
CA ILE A 103 11.78 5.48 -7.25
C ILE A 103 12.59 4.28 -7.76
N ASP A 104 12.19 3.72 -8.91
CA ASP A 104 12.93 2.66 -9.64
C ASP A 104 13.29 1.44 -8.77
N ILE A 105 12.29 0.90 -8.08
CA ILE A 105 12.44 -0.27 -7.20
C ILE A 105 11.77 -1.54 -7.75
N GLY A 106 11.38 -1.54 -9.03
CA GLY A 106 10.70 -2.66 -9.68
C GLY A 106 9.18 -2.69 -9.48
N ILE A 107 8.58 -1.61 -8.96
CA ILE A 107 7.13 -1.40 -8.97
C ILE A 107 6.79 -0.50 -10.14
N GLU A 108 5.91 -0.97 -11.02
CA GLU A 108 5.39 -0.22 -12.17
C GLU A 108 3.96 0.30 -11.88
N GLU A 109 3.44 1.16 -12.75
CA GLU A 109 2.10 1.75 -12.56
C GLU A 109 0.96 0.73 -12.52
N ASP A 110 1.13 -0.41 -13.18
CA ASP A 110 0.19 -1.52 -13.29
C ASP A 110 0.59 -2.78 -12.50
N SER A 111 1.55 -2.65 -11.59
CA SER A 111 2.04 -3.78 -10.77
C SER A 111 0.98 -4.37 -9.83
N PHE A 112 -0.01 -3.58 -9.44
CA PHE A 112 -1.06 -4.01 -8.52
C PHE A 112 -2.46 -3.75 -9.09
N GLU A 113 -3.34 -4.74 -8.98
CA GLU A 113 -4.77 -4.57 -9.26
C GLU A 113 -5.50 -4.13 -7.97
N PRO A 114 -6.03 -2.90 -7.88
CA PRO A 114 -6.67 -2.42 -6.67
C PRO A 114 -8.06 -3.05 -6.49
N SER A 115 -8.26 -3.77 -5.38
CA SER A 115 -9.56 -4.35 -5.01
C SER A 115 -10.53 -3.32 -4.44
N GLY A 116 -10.02 -2.28 -3.78
CA GLY A 116 -10.82 -1.21 -3.19
C GLY A 116 -10.07 -0.37 -2.16
N ILE A 117 -10.71 0.72 -1.75
CA ILE A 117 -10.24 1.58 -0.67
C ILE A 117 -11.19 1.38 0.51
N PHE A 118 -10.71 0.81 1.61
CA PHE A 118 -11.52 0.56 2.79
C PHE A 118 -11.42 1.65 3.86
N LEU A 119 -10.43 2.56 3.74
CA LEU A 119 -10.22 3.65 4.68
C LEU A 119 -9.52 4.84 4.02
N THR A 120 -9.85 6.04 4.49
CA THR A 120 -9.08 7.26 4.27
C THR A 120 -8.85 7.96 5.60
N TYR A 121 -7.64 8.47 5.86
CA TYR A 121 -7.32 9.19 7.08
C TYR A 121 -6.37 10.36 6.80
N PRO A 122 -6.45 11.47 7.57
CA PRO A 122 -5.55 12.59 7.41
C PRO A 122 -4.19 12.30 8.07
N PHE A 123 -3.13 12.78 7.44
CA PHE A 123 -1.84 12.94 8.13
C PHE A 123 -1.78 14.30 8.82
N VAL A 124 -1.18 14.32 10.00
CA VAL A 124 -1.01 15.54 10.78
C VAL A 124 0.46 15.74 11.12
N LEU A 125 0.90 17.00 11.15
CA LEU A 125 2.18 17.39 11.72
C LEU A 125 1.94 17.72 13.20
N ALA A 126 2.60 17.00 14.09
CA ALA A 126 2.47 17.17 15.53
C ALA A 126 3.82 17.53 16.14
N SER A 127 3.79 18.26 17.25
CA SER A 127 4.95 18.56 18.08
C SER A 127 4.60 18.39 19.54
N SER A 128 5.62 18.31 20.42
CA SER A 128 5.41 18.36 21.87
C SER A 128 4.69 19.63 22.27
N GLY A 129 3.86 19.55 23.33
CA GLY A 129 3.18 20.72 23.89
C GLY A 129 4.10 21.78 24.45
N ASP A 130 5.35 21.43 24.75
CA ASP A 130 6.37 22.33 25.35
C ASP A 130 7.20 23.08 24.31
N THR A 131 6.91 22.91 23.01
CA THR A 131 7.63 23.67 21.97
C THR A 131 7.29 25.13 21.97
N PRO A 132 8.24 26.01 21.58
CA PRO A 132 8.05 27.47 21.56
C PRO A 132 7.15 27.95 20.42
N TYR A 133 6.60 27.05 19.62
CA TYR A 133 5.68 27.33 18.51
C TYR A 133 4.38 26.52 18.66
N LYS A 134 3.27 27.10 18.23
CA LYS A 134 1.92 26.52 18.39
C LYS A 134 1.18 26.33 17.06
N ASN A 135 1.77 26.72 15.96
CA ASN A 135 1.24 26.56 14.62
C ASN A 135 2.38 26.53 13.59
N LEU A 136 2.04 26.22 12.35
CA LEU A 136 3.02 26.04 11.26
C LEU A 136 3.79 27.34 10.94
N ALA A 137 3.17 28.50 11.03
CA ALA A 137 3.84 29.79 10.77
C ALA A 137 4.89 30.12 11.84
N GLU A 138 4.59 29.84 13.10
CA GLU A 138 5.51 29.98 14.21
C GLU A 138 6.65 28.96 14.13
N LEU A 139 6.35 27.69 13.77
CA LEU A 139 7.36 26.67 13.47
C LEU A 139 8.31 27.14 12.38
N ALA A 140 7.78 27.64 11.24
CA ALA A 140 8.59 28.14 10.15
C ALA A 140 9.49 29.31 10.56
N SER A 141 9.00 30.21 11.44
CA SER A 141 9.77 31.33 11.96
C SER A 141 10.88 30.86 12.93
N TYR A 142 10.57 29.89 13.77
CA TYR A 142 11.52 29.31 14.72
C TYR A 142 12.64 28.52 14.00
N ALA A 143 12.29 27.69 13.01
CA ALA A 143 13.21 26.84 12.27
C ALA A 143 14.23 27.61 11.41
N LYS A 144 14.01 28.90 11.15
CA LYS A 144 15.00 29.73 10.45
C LYS A 144 16.29 29.97 11.25
N ASN A 145 16.22 29.86 12.57
CA ASN A 145 17.34 30.14 13.46
C ASN A 145 17.62 29.00 14.45
N ASN A 146 16.89 27.90 14.35
CA ASN A 146 17.00 26.77 15.26
C ASN A 146 16.84 25.48 14.48
N ASP A 147 17.59 24.46 14.86
CA ASP A 147 17.47 23.14 14.32
C ASP A 147 16.15 22.48 14.77
N VAL A 148 15.41 21.96 13.82
CA VAL A 148 14.18 21.20 14.04
C VAL A 148 14.30 19.86 13.32
N VAL A 149 14.14 18.78 14.07
CA VAL A 149 14.19 17.41 13.54
C VAL A 149 12.77 16.93 13.22
N LEU A 150 12.59 16.30 12.06
CA LEU A 150 11.34 15.65 11.66
C LEU A 150 11.43 14.14 11.92
N GLY A 151 10.54 13.62 12.77
CA GLY A 151 10.26 12.18 12.86
C GLY A 151 9.22 11.78 11.79
N HIS A 152 9.47 10.68 11.08
CA HIS A 152 8.60 10.21 9.99
C HIS A 152 8.65 8.69 9.80
N PHE A 153 7.75 8.15 8.98
CA PHE A 153 7.62 6.70 8.69
C PHE A 153 8.51 6.21 7.54
N GLY A 154 9.34 7.07 6.99
CA GLY A 154 10.21 6.81 5.83
C GLY A 154 10.27 8.02 4.91
N ALA A 155 11.46 8.36 4.41
CA ALA A 155 11.69 9.54 3.56
C ALA A 155 10.97 9.42 2.20
N GLY A 156 10.76 8.20 1.71
CA GLY A 156 10.14 7.92 0.41
C GLY A 156 8.63 8.13 0.35
N ILE A 157 7.91 8.12 1.47
CA ILE A 157 6.45 8.15 1.49
C ILE A 157 5.86 9.55 1.25
N VAL A 158 4.63 9.58 0.73
CA VAL A 158 3.93 10.81 0.35
C VAL A 158 3.84 11.85 1.46
N PRO A 159 3.40 11.51 2.71
CA PRO A 159 3.29 12.51 3.77
C PRO A 159 4.63 13.17 4.12
N THR A 160 5.71 12.41 4.16
CA THR A 160 7.06 12.92 4.43
C THR A 160 7.51 13.87 3.32
N LYS A 161 7.40 13.45 2.05
CA LYS A 161 7.72 14.32 0.89
C LYS A 161 6.88 15.59 0.87
N ALA A 162 5.59 15.51 1.19
CA ALA A 162 4.72 16.68 1.28
C ALA A 162 5.15 17.64 2.41
N THR A 163 5.57 17.10 3.55
CA THR A 163 6.07 17.89 4.68
C THR A 163 7.35 18.64 4.33
N PHE A 164 8.32 17.99 3.67
CA PHE A 164 9.53 18.66 3.17
C PHE A 164 9.21 19.74 2.13
N ALA A 165 8.32 19.44 1.19
CA ALA A 165 7.90 20.43 0.19
C ALA A 165 7.22 21.66 0.83
N ALA A 166 6.43 21.44 1.87
CA ALA A 166 5.81 22.53 2.65
C ALA A 166 6.85 23.36 3.41
N ALA A 167 7.83 22.72 4.09
CA ALA A 167 8.91 23.39 4.79
C ALA A 167 9.71 24.29 3.83
N LYS A 168 10.11 23.77 2.68
CA LYS A 168 10.81 24.52 1.63
C LYS A 168 10.00 25.73 1.14
N LYS A 169 8.68 25.56 0.93
CA LYS A 169 7.80 26.70 0.58
C LYS A 169 7.74 27.77 1.67
N LEU A 170 7.85 27.40 2.93
CA LEU A 170 7.84 28.28 4.08
C LEU A 170 9.24 28.87 4.40
N GLY A 171 10.25 28.49 3.64
CA GLY A 171 11.60 29.04 3.70
C GLY A 171 12.43 28.49 4.86
N PHE A 172 12.23 27.24 5.23
CA PHE A 172 13.10 26.51 6.15
C PHE A 172 13.30 25.05 5.70
N GLU A 173 14.28 24.39 6.28
CA GLU A 173 14.55 22.96 6.13
C GLU A 173 14.65 22.32 7.51
N PHE A 174 14.31 21.05 7.61
CA PHE A 174 14.55 20.27 8.81
C PHE A 174 16.04 19.96 8.93
N ALA A 175 16.60 20.04 10.14
CA ALA A 175 18.02 19.85 10.37
C ALA A 175 18.48 18.41 10.22
N ASP A 176 17.62 17.47 10.56
CA ASP A 176 17.83 16.03 10.44
C ASP A 176 16.50 15.32 10.27
N GLU A 177 16.55 14.11 9.75
CA GLU A 177 15.43 13.24 9.50
C GLU A 177 15.57 11.98 10.33
N SER A 178 14.50 11.58 11.02
CA SER A 178 14.48 10.37 11.83
C SER A 178 13.32 9.49 11.40
N ALA A 179 13.62 8.28 10.93
CA ALA A 179 12.66 7.24 10.55
C ALA A 179 12.51 6.15 11.62
#